data_0ada6d65c61ef08b5b48c28332014e2c
#
_entry.id   0ada6d65c61ef08b5b48c28332014e2c
#
_cell.length_a   1.000
_cell.length_b   1.000
_cell.length_c   1.000
_cell.angle_alpha   90.00
_cell.angle_beta   90.00
_cell.angle_gamma   90.00
#
_symmetry.space_group_name_H-M   'P 1'
#
loop_
_entity.id
_entity.type
_entity.pdbx_description
1 polymer ?
#
loop_
_entity_poly.entity_id
_entity_poly.type
_entity_poly.pdbx_seq_one_letter_code
_entity_poly.pdbx_strand_id
1 'polypeptide(L)'
;MNKKTFNFLFVLFFTQFYAQTEIKINLASALILTPNIGIEVQLSEKFGYQLDTSATFFDNVEGSPFQTTQIFNEFRFYPKLKKTKNQRSFFIGPHVGYGMFTLRLPKFITTIVDTELKDEGSYQSGRNAYYGITLGKKIPLKNKNFNLELFIGGGTSQSNYKYYNKEGNRIYENPDVKKKFNQSGEELIYRGGLMLTYKI
;
A
#
# COMPACT_ATOMS: atom_id res chain seq x y z
N MET A 1 8.55 29.81 23.03
CA MET A 1 8.32 28.60 23.85
C MET A 1 9.65 28.13 24.39
N ASN A 2 9.79 27.96 25.70
CA ASN A 2 11.08 27.62 26.32
C ASN A 2 11.42 26.14 25.99
N LYS A 3 12.70 25.85 25.73
CA LYS A 3 13.18 24.49 25.38
C LYS A 3 12.75 23.41 26.40
N LYS A 4 12.68 23.78 27.68
CA LYS A 4 12.20 22.90 28.77
C LYS A 4 10.70 22.62 28.67
N THR A 5 9.89 23.59 28.27
CA THR A 5 8.43 23.41 28.07
C THR A 5 8.14 22.56 26.84
N PHE A 6 8.96 22.71 25.77
CA PHE A 6 8.85 21.87 24.58
C PHE A 6 9.19 20.40 24.89
N ASN A 7 10.30 20.15 25.58
CA ASN A 7 10.69 18.78 25.99
C ASN A 7 9.67 18.16 26.95
N PHE A 8 9.07 18.92 27.87
CA PHE A 8 8.04 18.44 28.77
C PHE A 8 6.75 18.07 28.04
N LEU A 9 6.29 18.91 27.12
CA LEU A 9 5.15 18.61 26.24
C LEU A 9 5.43 17.40 25.34
N PHE A 10 6.66 17.27 24.81
CA PHE A 10 7.08 16.14 24.00
C PHE A 10 7.06 14.83 24.79
N VAL A 11 7.58 14.83 26.03
CA VAL A 11 7.53 13.65 26.92
C VAL A 11 6.10 13.32 27.32
N LEU A 12 5.25 14.30 27.66
CA LEU A 12 3.82 14.07 27.94
C LEU A 12 3.07 13.48 26.76
N PHE A 13 3.43 13.87 25.54
CA PHE A 13 2.82 13.31 24.33
C PHE A 13 3.12 11.82 24.17
N PHE A 14 4.32 11.37 24.57
CA PHE A 14 4.70 9.95 24.51
C PHE A 14 4.20 9.11 25.70
N THR A 15 3.93 9.68 26.86
CA THR A 15 3.46 8.92 28.03
C THR A 15 1.97 8.57 28.00
N GLN A 16 1.18 9.18 27.12
CA GLN A 16 -0.26 8.90 26.96
C GLN A 16 -0.57 7.73 26.02
N PHE A 17 0.43 7.19 25.31
CA PHE A 17 0.23 6.11 24.37
C PHE A 17 0.43 4.72 25.02
N TYR A 18 -0.48 4.28 25.89
CA TYR A 18 -0.80 2.85 25.99
C TYR A 18 -1.60 2.42 24.76
N ALA A 19 -1.08 2.78 23.59
CA ALA A 19 -1.71 2.47 22.34
C ALA A 19 -1.41 1.00 22.03
N GLN A 20 -2.44 0.17 21.99
CA GLN A 20 -2.29 -1.20 21.50
C GLN A 20 -1.70 -1.13 20.09
N THR A 21 -0.52 -1.72 19.94
CA THR A 21 0.20 -1.78 18.66
C THR A 21 -0.01 -3.15 18.01
N GLU A 22 -0.21 -3.18 16.72
CA GLU A 22 -0.32 -4.41 15.95
C GLU A 22 0.77 -4.42 14.85
N ILE A 23 1.54 -5.52 14.79
CA ILE A 23 2.40 -5.80 13.63
C ILE A 23 1.59 -6.64 12.64
N LYS A 24 1.78 -6.39 11.35
CA LYS A 24 1.01 -6.98 10.26
C LYS A 24 1.89 -7.49 9.14
N ILE A 25 1.49 -8.62 8.57
CA ILE A 25 2.10 -9.20 7.37
C ILE A 25 0.99 -9.54 6.39
N ASN A 26 1.09 -9.08 5.16
CA ASN A 26 0.12 -9.38 4.11
C ASN A 26 0.44 -10.73 3.46
N LEU A 27 -0.35 -11.75 3.78
CA LEU A 27 -0.17 -13.10 3.28
C LEU A 27 -0.47 -13.20 1.79
N ALA A 28 -1.47 -12.45 1.30
CA ALA A 28 -1.82 -12.46 -0.12
C ALA A 28 -0.70 -11.85 -0.98
N SER A 29 -0.09 -10.76 -0.54
CA SER A 29 1.04 -10.14 -1.26
C SER A 29 2.31 -11.01 -1.21
N ALA A 30 2.52 -11.76 -0.14
CA ALA A 30 3.64 -12.71 -0.04
C ALA A 30 3.53 -13.84 -1.07
N LEU A 31 2.30 -14.31 -1.39
CA LEU A 31 2.07 -15.33 -2.43
C LEU A 31 2.45 -14.85 -3.83
N ILE A 32 2.36 -13.56 -4.10
CA ILE A 32 2.81 -12.95 -5.36
C ILE A 32 4.21 -12.36 -5.26
N LEU A 33 5.01 -12.85 -4.29
CA LEU A 33 6.39 -12.46 -4.07
C LEU A 33 6.59 -10.95 -3.84
N THR A 34 5.59 -10.28 -3.29
CA THR A 34 5.63 -8.87 -2.93
C THR A 34 5.42 -8.72 -1.41
N PRO A 35 6.43 -9.06 -0.59
CA PRO A 35 6.31 -8.97 0.86
C PRO A 35 5.83 -7.57 1.27
N ASN A 36 4.83 -7.54 2.16
CA ASN A 36 4.30 -6.32 2.74
C ASN A 36 4.21 -6.48 4.25
N ILE A 37 4.77 -5.53 4.95
CA ILE A 37 4.75 -5.44 6.41
C ILE A 37 4.12 -4.12 6.84
N GLY A 38 3.35 -4.15 7.92
CA GLY A 38 2.71 -2.97 8.46
C GLY A 38 2.75 -2.91 9.98
N ILE A 39 2.54 -1.72 10.49
CA ILE A 39 2.31 -1.45 11.90
C ILE A 39 1.06 -0.59 12.04
N GLU A 40 0.18 -0.96 12.96
CA GLU A 40 -0.98 -0.14 13.32
C GLU A 40 -0.89 0.24 14.79
N VAL A 41 -1.08 1.51 15.06
CA VAL A 41 -1.16 2.08 16.41
C VAL A 41 -2.59 2.50 16.69
N GLN A 42 -3.15 2.03 17.79
CA GLN A 42 -4.48 2.42 18.24
C GLN A 42 -4.45 3.79 18.91
N LEU A 43 -5.02 4.81 18.25
CA LEU A 43 -5.08 6.17 18.80
C LEU A 43 -6.22 6.36 19.80
N SER A 44 -7.34 5.63 19.60
CA SER A 44 -8.48 5.63 20.50
C SER A 44 -9.34 4.38 20.27
N GLU A 45 -10.46 4.24 20.97
CA GLU A 45 -11.42 3.13 20.74
C GLU A 45 -11.92 3.06 19.28
N LYS A 46 -12.03 4.21 18.61
CA LYS A 46 -12.59 4.33 17.26
C LYS A 46 -11.57 4.64 16.18
N PHE A 47 -10.37 5.04 16.55
CA PHE A 47 -9.38 5.49 15.59
C PHE A 47 -8.08 4.71 15.70
N GLY A 48 -7.45 4.45 14.57
CA GLY A 48 -6.13 3.86 14.42
C GLY A 48 -5.35 4.58 13.32
N TYR A 49 -4.05 4.42 13.36
CA TYR A 49 -3.14 4.86 12.32
C TYR A 49 -2.29 3.68 11.89
N GLN A 50 -2.23 3.42 10.60
CA GLN A 50 -1.42 2.37 10.02
C GLN A 50 -0.38 2.94 9.10
N LEU A 51 0.83 2.41 9.20
CA LEU A 51 1.91 2.54 8.24
C LEU A 51 2.20 1.15 7.69
N ASP A 52 2.21 0.98 6.38
CA ASP A 52 2.67 -0.26 5.76
C ASP A 52 3.58 0.00 4.57
N THR A 53 4.47 -0.95 4.31
CA THR A 53 5.41 -0.91 3.20
C THR A 53 5.47 -2.26 2.50
N SER A 54 5.63 -2.23 1.20
CA SER A 54 5.88 -3.42 0.39
C SER A 54 7.04 -3.19 -0.57
N ALA A 55 7.75 -4.25 -0.87
CA ALA A 55 8.84 -4.19 -1.83
C ALA A 55 9.02 -5.52 -2.55
N THR A 56 9.35 -5.47 -3.83
CA THR A 56 9.86 -6.60 -4.59
C THR A 56 11.14 -6.19 -5.31
N PHE A 57 12.07 -7.12 -5.46
CA PHE A 57 13.39 -6.87 -6.01
C PHE A 57 13.78 -7.99 -6.97
N PHE A 58 12.98 -8.19 -8.02
CA PHE A 58 13.29 -9.18 -9.04
C PHE A 58 13.94 -8.49 -10.24
N ASP A 59 15.20 -8.82 -10.47
CA ASP A 59 15.95 -8.26 -11.60
C ASP A 59 15.45 -8.77 -12.94
N ASN A 60 14.81 -9.95 -12.96
CA ASN A 60 14.32 -10.55 -14.18
C ASN A 60 13.08 -11.40 -13.96
N VAL A 61 11.95 -10.95 -14.47
CA VAL A 61 10.73 -11.74 -14.65
C VAL A 61 10.36 -11.70 -16.13
N GLU A 62 10.35 -12.85 -16.80
CA GLU A 62 10.10 -12.94 -18.24
C GLU A 62 10.99 -12.00 -19.10
N GLY A 63 12.28 -11.86 -18.75
CA GLY A 63 13.23 -11.03 -19.48
C GLY A 63 13.17 -9.52 -19.13
N SER A 64 12.43 -9.12 -18.11
CA SER A 64 12.26 -7.72 -17.73
C SER A 64 12.34 -7.54 -16.21
N PRO A 65 12.75 -6.37 -15.71
CA PRO A 65 12.78 -6.10 -14.29
C PRO A 65 11.38 -6.08 -13.69
N PHE A 66 11.26 -6.54 -12.44
CA PHE A 66 10.04 -6.44 -11.64
C PHE A 66 10.38 -5.94 -10.24
N GLN A 67 10.63 -4.65 -10.14
CA GLN A 67 11.02 -3.98 -8.91
C GLN A 67 9.98 -2.94 -8.54
N THR A 68 9.44 -3.02 -7.33
CA THR A 68 8.53 -2.03 -6.80
C THR A 68 8.75 -1.86 -5.31
N THR A 69 8.66 -0.63 -4.84
CA THR A 69 8.65 -0.29 -3.43
C THR A 69 7.53 0.69 -3.19
N GLN A 70 6.71 0.43 -2.18
CA GLN A 70 5.57 1.27 -1.84
C GLN A 70 5.50 1.48 -0.33
N ILE A 71 5.02 2.64 0.06
CA ILE A 71 4.71 2.98 1.44
C ILE A 71 3.33 3.63 1.49
N PHE A 72 2.50 3.22 2.44
CA PHE A 72 1.16 3.77 2.65
C PHE A 72 0.99 4.22 4.09
N ASN A 73 0.39 5.38 4.25
CA ASN A 73 -0.10 5.93 5.51
C ASN A 73 -1.62 5.92 5.47
N GLU A 74 -2.26 5.36 6.48
CA GLU A 74 -3.71 5.18 6.53
C GLU A 74 -4.24 5.57 7.89
N PHE A 75 -5.25 6.44 7.93
CA PHE A 75 -5.98 6.79 9.14
C PHE A 75 -7.28 6.00 9.18
N ARG A 76 -7.47 5.15 10.19
CA ARG A 76 -8.56 4.18 10.28
C ARG A 76 -9.65 4.62 11.24
N PHE A 77 -10.88 4.57 10.77
CA PHE A 77 -12.07 4.72 11.58
C PHE A 77 -12.77 3.37 11.74
N TYR A 78 -13.08 2.99 12.99
CA TYR A 78 -13.75 1.76 13.40
C TYR A 78 -15.15 2.08 13.89
N PRO A 79 -16.19 2.04 13.04
CA PRO A 79 -17.57 2.26 13.46
C PRO A 79 -18.03 1.12 14.37
N LYS A 80 -18.68 1.45 15.50
CA LYS A 80 -19.33 0.44 16.38
C LYS A 80 -20.65 0.01 15.73
N LEU A 81 -20.63 -1.04 14.91
CA LEU A 81 -21.84 -1.55 14.24
C LEU A 81 -22.76 -2.39 15.14
N LYS A 82 -22.28 -2.89 16.29
CA LYS A 82 -23.07 -3.62 17.31
C LYS A 82 -22.49 -3.40 18.70
N LYS A 83 -23.35 -3.53 19.74
CA LYS A 83 -22.99 -3.46 21.16
C LYS A 83 -22.12 -4.65 21.66
N THR A 84 -21.45 -5.37 20.79
CA THR A 84 -20.56 -6.48 21.18
C THR A 84 -19.24 -5.92 21.67
N LYS A 85 -18.91 -6.32 22.91
CA LYS A 85 -17.70 -5.93 23.64
C LYS A 85 -16.47 -5.76 22.73
N ASN A 86 -15.96 -4.50 22.66
CA ASN A 86 -14.57 -4.13 22.33
C ASN A 86 -13.88 -4.77 21.10
N GLN A 87 -14.63 -5.30 20.12
CA GLN A 87 -14.01 -5.85 18.91
C GLN A 87 -14.13 -4.87 17.74
N ARG A 88 -13.00 -4.31 17.35
CA ARG A 88 -12.85 -3.61 16.10
C ARG A 88 -12.93 -4.64 14.99
N SER A 89 -14.06 -4.70 14.28
CA SER A 89 -14.23 -5.67 13.20
C SER A 89 -14.15 -5.01 11.84
N PHE A 90 -14.90 -3.96 11.58
CA PHE A 90 -14.92 -3.24 10.31
C PHE A 90 -14.19 -1.91 10.45
N PHE A 91 -13.51 -1.49 9.39
CA PHE A 91 -12.90 -0.17 9.33
C PHE A 91 -13.03 0.44 7.93
N ILE A 92 -12.98 1.77 7.91
CA ILE A 92 -12.82 2.60 6.73
C ILE A 92 -11.72 3.60 7.03
N GLY A 93 -10.85 3.87 6.03
CA GLY A 93 -9.74 4.80 6.23
C GLY A 93 -9.28 5.49 4.97
N PRO A 94 -9.17 6.83 4.99
CA PRO A 94 -8.42 7.53 3.97
C PRO A 94 -6.95 7.12 4.06
N HIS A 95 -6.31 7.01 2.90
CA HIS A 95 -4.89 6.73 2.82
C HIS A 95 -4.19 7.59 1.78
N VAL A 96 -2.90 7.79 2.02
CA VAL A 96 -1.96 8.35 1.06
C VAL A 96 -0.79 7.40 0.92
N GLY A 97 -0.27 7.27 -0.29
CA GLY A 97 0.86 6.39 -0.56
C GLY A 97 1.83 6.99 -1.54
N TYR A 98 3.03 6.47 -1.52
CA TYR A 98 4.07 6.78 -2.47
C TYR A 98 4.78 5.49 -2.87
N GLY A 99 5.11 5.36 -4.15
CA GLY A 99 5.82 4.20 -4.68
C GLY A 99 6.85 4.57 -5.74
N MET A 100 7.86 3.74 -5.85
CA MET A 100 8.82 3.72 -6.95
C MET A 100 8.76 2.37 -7.62
N PHE A 101 8.93 2.35 -8.91
CA PHE A 101 8.90 1.11 -9.67
C PHE A 101 9.84 1.13 -10.86
N THR A 102 10.35 -0.04 -11.18
CA THR A 102 11.03 -0.37 -12.44
C THR A 102 10.51 -1.74 -12.82
N LEU A 103 9.52 -1.78 -13.70
CA LEU A 103 8.83 -3.02 -14.00
C LEU A 103 8.27 -3.05 -15.43
N ARG A 104 8.10 -4.28 -15.91
CA ARG A 104 7.16 -4.62 -16.95
C ARG A 104 6.02 -5.42 -16.32
N LEU A 105 4.79 -5.09 -16.65
CA LEU A 105 3.66 -5.88 -16.20
C LEU A 105 3.73 -7.29 -16.82
N PRO A 106 3.57 -8.36 -16.02
CA PRO A 106 3.53 -9.73 -16.53
C PRO A 106 2.46 -9.93 -17.60
N LYS A 107 2.70 -10.85 -18.56
CA LYS A 107 1.81 -11.07 -19.72
C LYS A 107 0.35 -11.31 -19.35
N PHE A 108 0.08 -12.03 -18.25
CA PHE A 108 -1.29 -12.28 -17.80
C PHE A 108 -2.04 -11.01 -17.37
N ILE A 109 -1.33 -9.98 -16.89
CA ILE A 109 -1.91 -8.67 -16.57
C ILE A 109 -2.08 -7.85 -17.85
N THR A 110 -1.09 -7.85 -18.73
CA THR A 110 -1.14 -7.08 -19.99
C THR A 110 -2.22 -7.57 -20.94
N THR A 111 -2.64 -8.84 -20.85
CA THR A 111 -3.78 -9.37 -21.59
C THR A 111 -5.10 -8.75 -21.16
N ILE A 112 -5.21 -8.36 -19.88
CA ILE A 112 -6.40 -7.71 -19.32
C ILE A 112 -6.33 -6.20 -19.54
N VAL A 113 -5.12 -5.64 -19.42
CA VAL A 113 -4.83 -4.21 -19.50
C VAL A 113 -4.04 -3.98 -20.80
N ASP A 114 -4.70 -3.53 -21.85
CA ASP A 114 -4.08 -3.25 -23.15
C ASP A 114 -2.90 -2.27 -23.01
N THR A 115 -1.69 -2.83 -22.83
CA THR A 115 -0.45 -2.04 -22.66
C THR A 115 0.36 -2.01 -23.95
N GLU A 116 0.78 -0.82 -24.35
CA GLU A 116 1.49 -0.56 -25.60
C GLU A 116 2.98 -0.96 -25.59
N LEU A 117 3.47 -1.64 -24.55
CA LEU A 117 4.84 -2.16 -24.55
C LEU A 117 4.96 -3.34 -25.51
N LYS A 118 5.16 -3.03 -26.81
CA LYS A 118 5.23 -4.02 -27.90
C LYS A 118 6.57 -4.74 -27.93
N ASP A 119 7.66 -4.08 -27.53
CA ASP A 119 9.00 -4.63 -27.64
C ASP A 119 9.31 -5.57 -26.47
N GLU A 120 9.79 -6.76 -26.79
CA GLU A 120 10.20 -7.76 -25.83
C GLU A 120 11.36 -7.23 -24.96
N GLY A 121 11.19 -7.27 -23.63
CA GLY A 121 12.18 -6.77 -22.68
C GLY A 121 12.09 -5.27 -22.35
N SER A 122 11.21 -4.48 -22.98
CA SER A 122 10.98 -3.08 -22.61
C SER A 122 10.26 -2.99 -21.25
N TYR A 123 10.51 -1.92 -20.50
CA TYR A 123 9.95 -1.71 -19.16
C TYR A 123 9.68 -0.23 -18.87
N GLN A 124 8.94 0.01 -17.81
CA GLN A 124 8.67 1.34 -17.29
C GLN A 124 9.45 1.55 -15.99
N SER A 125 9.95 2.76 -15.77
CA SER A 125 10.56 3.15 -14.51
C SER A 125 10.06 4.53 -14.09
N GLY A 126 9.65 4.66 -12.82
CA GLY A 126 9.09 5.88 -12.33
C GLY A 126 8.62 5.81 -10.89
N ARG A 127 7.68 6.70 -10.58
CA ARG A 127 7.12 6.87 -9.25
C ARG A 127 5.62 7.13 -9.33
N ASN A 128 4.90 6.69 -8.29
CA ASN A 128 3.46 6.89 -8.13
C ASN A 128 3.17 7.57 -6.80
N ALA A 129 2.20 8.48 -6.81
CA ALA A 129 1.52 8.95 -5.61
C ALA A 129 0.09 8.41 -5.62
N TYR A 130 -0.38 7.95 -4.48
CA TYR A 130 -1.70 7.32 -4.30
C TYR A 130 -2.52 8.09 -3.29
N TYR A 131 -3.79 8.29 -3.59
CA TYR A 131 -4.76 8.96 -2.72
C TYR A 131 -6.08 8.20 -2.79
N GLY A 132 -6.59 7.75 -1.66
CA GLY A 132 -7.81 6.96 -1.71
C GLY A 132 -8.37 6.57 -0.36
N ILE A 133 -9.24 5.55 -0.42
CA ILE A 133 -9.95 5.01 0.73
C ILE A 133 -9.73 3.51 0.78
N THR A 134 -9.50 3.00 1.98
CA THR A 134 -9.45 1.56 2.29
C THR A 134 -10.70 1.17 3.08
N LEU A 135 -11.24 0.02 2.74
CA LEU A 135 -12.25 -0.69 3.50
C LEU A 135 -11.69 -2.01 3.96
N GLY A 136 -12.02 -2.43 5.18
CA GLY A 136 -11.56 -3.71 5.64
C GLY A 136 -12.29 -4.25 6.87
N LYS A 137 -11.97 -5.50 7.20
CA LYS A 137 -12.57 -6.22 8.32
C LYS A 137 -11.51 -7.04 9.05
N LYS A 138 -11.42 -6.86 10.37
CA LYS A 138 -10.62 -7.70 11.26
C LYS A 138 -11.46 -8.86 11.78
N ILE A 139 -10.92 -10.06 11.72
CA ILE A 139 -11.52 -11.31 12.17
C ILE A 139 -10.62 -11.86 13.27
N PRO A 140 -11.06 -11.88 14.53
CA PRO A 140 -10.26 -12.42 15.63
C PRO A 140 -10.06 -13.93 15.46
N LEU A 141 -8.85 -14.39 15.74
CA LEU A 141 -8.52 -15.81 15.77
C LEU A 141 -8.74 -16.40 17.18
N LYS A 142 -8.68 -17.74 17.30
CA LYS A 142 -8.78 -18.43 18.60
C LYS A 142 -7.76 -17.91 19.62
N ASN A 143 -6.53 -17.66 19.17
CA ASN A 143 -5.53 -16.94 19.96
C ASN A 143 -5.83 -15.44 19.91
N LYS A 144 -6.13 -14.84 21.05
CA LYS A 144 -6.55 -13.43 21.19
C LYS A 144 -5.51 -12.40 20.71
N ASN A 145 -4.24 -12.81 20.62
CA ASN A 145 -3.18 -11.93 20.13
C ASN A 145 -3.14 -11.83 18.61
N PHE A 146 -3.85 -12.71 17.89
CA PHE A 146 -3.85 -12.73 16.43
C PHE A 146 -5.21 -12.38 15.86
N ASN A 147 -5.20 -11.64 14.76
CA ASN A 147 -6.36 -11.43 13.90
C ASN A 147 -5.98 -11.73 12.45
N LEU A 148 -6.99 -12.07 11.65
CA LEU A 148 -6.93 -11.94 10.20
C LEU A 148 -7.61 -10.63 9.80
N GLU A 149 -7.04 -9.91 8.85
CA GLU A 149 -7.60 -8.67 8.33
C GLU A 149 -7.73 -8.77 6.81
N LEU A 150 -8.97 -8.71 6.32
CA LEU A 150 -9.28 -8.57 4.90
C LEU A 150 -9.43 -7.09 4.59
N PHE A 151 -8.80 -6.61 3.53
CA PHE A 151 -8.94 -5.23 3.11
C PHE A 151 -8.84 -5.06 1.60
N ILE A 152 -9.42 -3.97 1.12
CA ILE A 152 -9.34 -3.50 -0.25
C ILE A 152 -9.27 -1.97 -0.23
N GLY A 153 -8.43 -1.39 -1.06
CA GLY A 153 -8.26 0.06 -1.14
C GLY A 153 -8.04 0.51 -2.58
N GLY A 154 -8.57 1.67 -2.87
CA GLY A 154 -8.50 2.29 -4.18
C GLY A 154 -8.73 3.78 -4.12
N GLY A 155 -8.59 4.41 -5.26
CA GLY A 155 -8.72 5.85 -5.48
C GLY A 155 -7.85 6.29 -6.64
N THR A 156 -7.34 7.50 -6.58
CA THR A 156 -6.55 8.09 -7.67
C THR A 156 -5.07 7.72 -7.54
N SER A 157 -4.47 7.30 -8.65
CA SER A 157 -3.03 7.11 -8.82
C SER A 157 -2.46 8.19 -9.74
N GLN A 158 -1.42 8.88 -9.29
CA GLN A 158 -0.68 9.85 -10.11
C GLN A 158 0.72 9.34 -10.38
N SER A 159 1.00 9.04 -11.64
CA SER A 159 2.23 8.40 -12.09
C SER A 159 3.11 9.38 -12.85
N ASN A 160 4.41 9.31 -12.61
CA ASN A 160 5.43 9.96 -13.42
C ASN A 160 6.51 8.93 -13.76
N TYR A 161 6.55 8.48 -15.01
CA TYR A 161 7.42 7.39 -15.44
C TYR A 161 7.95 7.61 -16.85
N LYS A 162 8.97 6.83 -17.21
CA LYS A 162 9.61 6.81 -18.51
C LYS A 162 9.67 5.37 -19.00
N TYR A 163 9.72 5.20 -20.33
CA TYR A 163 9.89 3.91 -20.97
C TYR A 163 11.36 3.68 -21.31
N TYR A 164 11.78 2.43 -21.20
CA TYR A 164 13.13 1.97 -21.51
C TYR A 164 13.06 0.68 -22.33
N ASN A 165 14.01 0.52 -23.26
CA ASN A 165 14.21 -0.75 -23.97
C ASN A 165 14.99 -1.74 -23.08
N LYS A 166 15.19 -2.94 -23.60
CA LYS A 166 15.93 -4.01 -22.90
C LYS A 166 17.37 -3.61 -22.53
N GLU A 167 18.00 -2.78 -23.34
CA GLU A 167 19.37 -2.27 -23.14
C GLU A 167 19.44 -1.10 -22.14
N GLY A 168 18.29 -0.64 -21.62
CA GLY A 168 18.23 0.48 -20.68
C GLY A 168 18.22 1.85 -21.34
N ASN A 169 18.11 1.93 -22.67
CA ASN A 169 17.99 3.19 -23.38
C ASN A 169 16.56 3.72 -23.30
N ARG A 170 16.41 5.03 -23.08
CA ARG A 170 15.10 5.67 -23.00
C ARG A 170 14.39 5.61 -24.35
N ILE A 171 13.16 5.13 -24.36
CA ILE A 171 12.25 5.17 -25.49
C ILE A 171 11.42 6.45 -25.38
N TYR A 172 11.39 7.26 -26.43
CA TYR A 172 10.52 8.42 -26.50
C TYR A 172 9.19 8.00 -27.10
N GLU A 173 8.12 8.29 -26.38
CA GLU A 173 6.78 7.98 -26.84
C GLU A 173 6.38 8.88 -28.02
N ASN A 174 5.62 8.31 -28.95
CA ASN A 174 4.94 9.12 -29.95
C ASN A 174 3.78 9.88 -29.29
N PRO A 175 3.77 11.23 -29.28
CA PRO A 175 2.70 12.02 -28.65
C PRO A 175 1.33 11.82 -29.30
N ASP A 176 1.27 11.27 -30.53
CA ASP A 176 0.03 11.07 -31.28
C ASP A 176 -0.71 9.77 -30.89
N VAL A 177 -0.08 8.90 -30.09
CA VAL A 177 -0.70 7.65 -29.62
C VAL A 177 -1.49 7.89 -28.35
N LYS A 178 -2.82 7.81 -28.43
CA LYS A 178 -3.70 7.84 -27.26
C LYS A 178 -3.52 6.58 -26.41
N LYS A 179 -3.03 6.75 -25.19
CA LYS A 179 -2.94 5.68 -24.20
C LYS A 179 -4.30 5.41 -23.59
N LYS A 180 -4.74 4.17 -23.59
CA LYS A 180 -6.01 3.76 -22.98
C LYS A 180 -5.90 3.52 -21.46
N PHE A 181 -4.73 3.15 -21.01
CA PHE A 181 -4.41 2.84 -19.62
C PHE A 181 -3.00 3.31 -19.27
N ASN A 182 -2.66 3.44 -17.99
CA ASN A 182 -1.39 3.97 -17.50
C ASN A 182 -1.23 5.50 -17.62
N GLN A 183 -2.33 6.21 -17.54
CA GLN A 183 -2.30 7.67 -17.47
C GLN A 183 -2.30 8.13 -16.01
N SER A 184 -1.65 9.26 -15.73
CA SER A 184 -1.73 9.91 -14.42
C SER A 184 -3.16 10.38 -14.16
N GLY A 185 -3.67 10.12 -12.94
CA GLY A 185 -5.02 10.49 -12.54
C GLY A 185 -6.08 9.39 -12.70
N GLU A 186 -5.67 8.17 -13.00
CA GLU A 186 -6.59 7.03 -13.07
C GLU A 186 -7.17 6.66 -11.71
N GLU A 187 -8.47 6.32 -11.71
CA GLU A 187 -9.15 5.76 -10.55
C GLU A 187 -9.14 4.24 -10.64
N LEU A 188 -8.52 3.59 -9.68
CA LEU A 188 -8.36 2.13 -9.66
C LEU A 188 -8.23 1.55 -8.25
N ILE A 189 -8.40 0.24 -8.16
CA ILE A 189 -8.06 -0.53 -6.97
C ILE A 189 -6.58 -0.89 -7.09
N TYR A 190 -5.75 -0.44 -6.14
CA TYR A 190 -4.29 -0.64 -6.20
C TYR A 190 -3.72 -1.28 -4.94
N ARG A 191 -4.53 -1.55 -3.93
CA ARG A 191 -4.10 -2.27 -2.73
C ARG A 191 -5.19 -3.17 -2.20
N GLY A 192 -4.79 -4.26 -1.56
CA GLY A 192 -5.70 -5.22 -0.96
C GLY A 192 -4.96 -6.42 -0.44
N GLY A 193 -5.67 -7.27 0.28
CA GLY A 193 -5.08 -8.50 0.74
C GLY A 193 -5.68 -9.08 2.00
N LEU A 194 -4.97 -10.09 2.49
CA LEU A 194 -5.22 -10.79 3.73
C LEU A 194 -4.02 -10.59 4.66
N MET A 195 -4.17 -9.75 5.67
CA MET A 195 -3.11 -9.55 6.67
C MET A 195 -3.29 -10.47 7.88
N LEU A 196 -2.22 -11.12 8.27
CA LEU A 196 -2.08 -11.68 9.61
C LEU A 196 -1.57 -10.56 10.53
N THR A 197 -2.28 -10.31 11.63
CA THR A 197 -1.93 -9.25 12.59
C THR A 197 -1.61 -9.85 13.94
N TYR A 198 -0.57 -9.34 14.58
CA TYR A 198 -0.15 -9.70 15.94
C TYR A 198 -0.20 -8.47 16.85
N LYS A 199 -0.88 -8.60 17.99
CA LYS A 199 -0.99 -7.56 19.01
C LYS A 199 0.17 -7.64 19.99
N ILE A 200 0.83 -6.51 20.21
CA ILE A 200 1.89 -6.32 21.20
C ILE A 200 1.30 -5.74 22.46
#